data_b1a21389481c75a2fe22a9ac98447e7b
#
_entry.id   b1a21389481c75a2fe22a9ac98447e7b
#
_cell.length_a   1.000
_cell.length_b   1.000
_cell.length_c   1.000
_cell.angle_alpha   90.00
_cell.angle_beta   90.00
_cell.angle_gamma   90.00
#
_symmetry.space_group_name_H-M   'P 1'
#
loop_
_entity.id
_entity.type
_entity.pdbx_description
1 polymer ?
#
loop_
_entity_poly.entity_id
_entity_poly.type
_entity_poly.pdbx_seq_one_letter_code
_entity_poly.pdbx_strand_id
1 'polypeptide(L)'
;EIAVNNTQIAEGQLKRNEFIETIYYGMEWFSLMSKLQRAKTDVDRNAALVEFHQNYSRTVSEKTTAAMLPMALETFPNLIGDMDESMFVNTVHDEIDALVEFTMKDEPIDLETVAPTASTFSTSAFKGFYAVSPDNALLQKATELSAEYMRALMEVFPERNFYPNANSTLRVTYGRLEGVNPRDAVSYGTTTYLDGAMAKYKPGDYEFDMPSRLIELFDNKDYGDYAENGKLPVCNIASNHTTGGNSGSPVLNARGELIGLNFDRIWEGTMSDVNFDANICRNIMVDSRYVLFIIDKFADQRWLIDEMELIK
;
A
#
# COMPACT_ATOMS: atom_id res chain seq x y z
N GLU A 1 3.30 12.05 -30.92
CA GLU A 1 4.12 12.69 -29.86
C GLU A 1 3.82 12.09 -28.48
N ILE A 2 2.55 11.98 -28.04
CA ILE A 2 2.19 11.39 -26.72
C ILE A 2 2.78 9.99 -26.55
N ALA A 3 2.64 9.12 -27.53
CA ALA A 3 3.14 7.75 -27.46
C ALA A 3 4.67 7.69 -27.31
N VAL A 4 5.39 8.53 -28.05
CA VAL A 4 6.87 8.61 -27.97
C VAL A 4 7.32 9.12 -26.61
N ASN A 5 6.70 10.19 -26.10
CA ASN A 5 7.02 10.75 -24.79
C ASN A 5 6.71 9.75 -23.66
N ASN A 6 5.58 9.06 -23.74
CA ASN A 6 5.22 8.03 -22.72
C ASN A 6 6.18 6.84 -22.75
N THR A 7 6.68 6.44 -23.92
CA THR A 7 7.70 5.38 -24.00
C THR A 7 8.99 5.81 -23.32
N GLN A 8 9.48 7.02 -23.58
CA GLN A 8 10.69 7.53 -22.93
C GLN A 8 10.55 7.70 -21.42
N ILE A 9 9.35 8.13 -20.96
CA ILE A 9 9.04 8.22 -19.53
C ILE A 9 8.99 6.82 -18.91
N ALA A 10 8.35 5.86 -19.58
CA ALA A 10 8.24 4.47 -19.10
C ALA A 10 9.62 3.79 -19.01
N GLU A 11 10.51 4.00 -20.00
CA GLU A 11 11.88 3.49 -19.94
C GLU A 11 12.67 4.09 -18.77
N GLY A 12 12.52 5.40 -18.53
CA GLY A 12 13.12 6.06 -17.36
C GLY A 12 12.57 5.54 -16.02
N GLN A 13 11.26 5.31 -15.95
CA GLN A 13 10.62 4.72 -14.76
C GLN A 13 11.02 3.27 -14.55
N LEU A 14 11.15 2.47 -15.62
CA LEU A 14 11.59 1.09 -15.53
C LEU A 14 13.01 1.01 -14.95
N LYS A 15 13.97 1.77 -15.51
CA LYS A 15 15.33 1.85 -14.99
C LYS A 15 15.36 2.29 -13.51
N ARG A 16 14.52 3.24 -13.15
CA ARG A 16 14.40 3.69 -11.76
C ARG A 16 13.85 2.58 -10.85
N ASN A 17 12.84 1.83 -11.30
CA ASN A 17 12.25 0.73 -10.52
C ASN A 17 13.23 -0.44 -10.38
N GLU A 18 13.93 -0.83 -11.44
CA GLU A 18 15.01 -1.81 -11.40
C GLU A 18 16.09 -1.40 -10.41
N PHE A 19 16.47 -0.14 -10.41
CA PHE A 19 17.41 0.42 -9.46
C PHE A 19 16.88 0.38 -8.02
N ILE A 20 15.61 0.75 -7.80
CA ILE A 20 14.96 0.69 -6.46
C ILE A 20 14.94 -0.76 -5.95
N GLU A 21 14.55 -1.72 -6.78
CA GLU A 21 14.50 -3.13 -6.37
C GLU A 21 15.89 -3.64 -6.01
N THR A 22 16.91 -3.26 -6.78
CA THR A 22 18.31 -3.61 -6.48
C THR A 22 18.76 -3.08 -5.12
N ILE A 23 18.32 -1.86 -4.77
CA ILE A 23 18.66 -1.21 -3.51
C ILE A 23 17.54 -1.29 -2.47
N TYR A 24 16.50 -2.08 -2.69
CA TYR A 24 15.41 -2.21 -1.73
C TYR A 24 15.95 -2.53 -0.34
N TYR A 25 16.89 -3.45 -0.24
CA TYR A 25 17.59 -3.74 1.02
C TYR A 25 18.56 -2.63 1.44
N GLY A 26 19.16 -1.93 0.50
CA GLY A 26 19.92 -0.71 0.79
C GLY A 26 19.03 0.41 1.32
N MET A 27 17.77 0.50 0.87
CA MET A 27 16.79 1.45 1.39
C MET A 27 16.24 1.06 2.76
N GLU A 28 15.99 -0.22 3.01
CA GLU A 28 15.68 -0.74 4.35
C GLU A 28 16.82 -0.44 5.33
N TRP A 29 18.04 -0.67 4.88
CA TRP A 29 19.26 -0.33 5.60
C TRP A 29 19.40 1.18 5.83
N PHE A 30 19.19 2.01 4.80
CA PHE A 30 19.18 3.47 4.93
C PHE A 30 18.06 3.95 5.87
N SER A 31 16.90 3.31 5.83
CA SER A 31 15.80 3.57 6.74
C SER A 31 16.19 3.28 8.20
N LEU A 32 16.80 2.12 8.45
CA LEU A 32 17.33 1.76 9.77
C LEU A 32 18.37 2.78 10.25
N MET A 33 19.36 3.10 9.41
CA MET A 33 20.40 4.08 9.71
C MET A 33 19.81 5.45 10.07
N SER A 34 18.88 5.92 9.27
CA SER A 34 18.19 7.20 9.49
C SER A 34 17.36 7.19 10.79
N LYS A 35 16.72 6.07 11.12
CA LYS A 35 15.97 5.91 12.37
C LYS A 35 16.91 5.88 13.58
N LEU A 36 18.03 5.13 13.51
CA LEU A 36 19.03 5.07 14.57
C LEU A 36 19.68 6.43 14.85
N GLN A 37 20.02 7.19 13.80
CA GLN A 37 20.57 8.55 13.96
C GLN A 37 19.57 9.54 14.58
N ARG A 38 18.28 9.34 14.38
CA ARG A 38 17.21 10.19 14.93
C ARG A 38 16.70 9.73 16.27
N ALA A 39 17.00 8.51 16.68
CA ALA A 39 16.57 7.93 17.94
C ALA A 39 17.12 8.73 19.12
N LYS A 40 16.23 9.26 19.96
CA LYS A 40 16.59 10.06 21.15
C LYS A 40 16.54 9.23 22.44
N THR A 41 15.92 8.06 22.38
CA THR A 41 15.75 7.15 23.52
C THR A 41 16.11 5.73 23.12
N ASP A 42 16.44 4.90 24.10
CA ASP A 42 16.69 3.47 23.88
C ASP A 42 15.43 2.74 23.38
N VAL A 43 14.24 3.25 23.73
CA VAL A 43 12.96 2.74 23.22
C VAL A 43 12.86 2.96 21.73
N ASP A 44 13.18 4.16 21.22
CA ASP A 44 13.16 4.47 19.79
C ASP A 44 14.17 3.62 19.02
N ARG A 45 15.37 3.42 19.62
CA ARG A 45 16.43 2.59 19.04
C ARG A 45 16.01 1.13 18.93
N ASN A 46 15.50 0.56 20.02
CA ASN A 46 15.04 -0.82 20.05
C ASN A 46 13.86 -1.05 19.10
N ALA A 47 12.94 -0.09 18.99
CA ALA A 47 11.84 -0.17 18.03
C ALA A 47 12.33 -0.24 16.58
N ALA A 48 13.32 0.59 16.21
CA ALA A 48 13.90 0.58 14.87
C ALA A 48 14.60 -0.75 14.54
N LEU A 49 15.28 -1.33 15.52
CA LEU A 49 15.97 -2.62 15.38
C LEU A 49 15.00 -3.79 15.27
N VAL A 50 13.96 -3.82 16.10
CA VAL A 50 12.90 -4.85 16.04
C VAL A 50 12.22 -4.83 14.68
N GLU A 51 11.86 -3.65 14.17
CA GLU A 51 11.27 -3.49 12.84
C GLU A 51 12.21 -4.01 11.75
N PHE A 52 13.49 -3.66 11.81
CA PHE A 52 14.48 -4.14 10.85
C PHE A 52 14.63 -5.67 10.91
N HIS A 53 14.73 -6.26 12.11
CA HIS A 53 14.83 -7.70 12.27
C HIS A 53 13.60 -8.48 11.78
N GLN A 54 12.42 -7.90 11.89
CA GLN A 54 11.19 -8.51 11.38
C GLN A 54 11.18 -8.58 9.85
N ASN A 55 11.79 -7.60 9.20
CA ASN A 55 11.78 -7.46 7.74
C ASN A 55 13.05 -7.99 7.07
N TYR A 56 14.17 -8.06 7.81
CA TYR A 56 15.46 -8.47 7.26
C TYR A 56 15.64 -9.99 7.29
N SER A 57 15.90 -10.57 6.11
CA SER A 57 16.36 -11.94 5.97
C SER A 57 17.65 -11.96 5.15
N ARG A 58 18.78 -12.30 5.78
CA ARG A 58 20.09 -12.38 5.12
C ARG A 58 20.03 -13.20 3.83
N THR A 59 19.46 -14.40 3.88
CA THR A 59 19.41 -15.31 2.72
C THR A 59 18.60 -14.73 1.56
N VAL A 60 17.50 -14.02 1.85
CA VAL A 60 16.67 -13.37 0.82
C VAL A 60 17.42 -12.16 0.27
N SER A 61 18.02 -11.35 1.15
CA SER A 61 18.77 -10.16 0.79
C SER A 61 19.97 -10.49 -0.09
N GLU A 62 20.80 -11.48 0.28
CA GLU A 62 21.95 -11.94 -0.52
C GLU A 62 21.53 -12.37 -1.92
N LYS A 63 20.49 -13.20 -2.02
CA LYS A 63 19.99 -13.70 -3.32
C LYS A 63 19.43 -12.59 -4.19
N THR A 64 18.67 -11.68 -3.59
CA THR A 64 18.05 -10.56 -4.31
C THR A 64 19.12 -9.59 -4.77
N THR A 65 20.04 -9.19 -3.90
CA THR A 65 21.14 -8.28 -4.24
C THR A 65 22.02 -8.89 -5.33
N ALA A 66 22.41 -10.15 -5.21
CA ALA A 66 23.22 -10.84 -6.23
C ALA A 66 22.52 -10.93 -7.59
N ALA A 67 21.19 -11.07 -7.62
CA ALA A 67 20.42 -11.12 -8.85
C ALA A 67 20.24 -9.75 -9.52
N MET A 68 20.08 -8.70 -8.72
CA MET A 68 19.73 -7.36 -9.20
C MET A 68 20.94 -6.43 -9.40
N LEU A 69 22.05 -6.68 -8.68
CA LEU A 69 23.25 -5.85 -8.72
C LEU A 69 23.85 -5.69 -10.13
N PRO A 70 23.95 -6.74 -10.97
CA PRO A 70 24.42 -6.61 -12.34
C PRO A 70 23.63 -5.59 -13.17
N MET A 71 22.30 -5.58 -13.02
CA MET A 71 21.43 -4.63 -13.72
C MET A 71 21.65 -3.19 -13.25
N ALA A 72 21.86 -2.99 -11.94
CA ALA A 72 22.19 -1.67 -11.40
C ALA A 72 23.53 -1.16 -11.89
N LEU A 73 24.54 -2.03 -12.02
CA LEU A 73 25.88 -1.68 -12.49
C LEU A 73 25.90 -1.29 -13.97
N GLU A 74 24.98 -1.75 -14.80
CA GLU A 74 24.83 -1.25 -16.17
C GLU A 74 24.50 0.24 -16.19
N THR A 75 23.70 0.70 -15.22
CA THR A 75 23.31 2.12 -15.14
C THR A 75 24.28 2.93 -14.26
N PHE A 76 24.85 2.32 -13.24
CA PHE A 76 25.75 2.95 -12.25
C PHE A 76 27.03 2.13 -12.05
N PRO A 77 27.98 2.16 -13.01
CA PRO A 77 29.18 1.31 -12.99
C PRO A 77 30.05 1.46 -11.73
N ASN A 78 29.99 2.60 -11.07
CA ASN A 78 30.79 2.90 -9.88
C ASN A 78 30.05 2.65 -8.56
N LEU A 79 28.91 1.97 -8.59
CA LEU A 79 28.05 1.78 -7.42
C LEU A 79 28.76 1.01 -6.28
N ILE A 80 29.58 0.03 -6.64
CA ILE A 80 30.31 -0.85 -5.70
C ILE A 80 31.80 -0.54 -5.60
N GLY A 81 32.28 0.54 -6.24
CA GLY A 81 33.69 0.91 -6.28
C GLY A 81 34.54 -0.13 -7.00
N ASP A 82 35.70 -0.49 -6.40
CA ASP A 82 36.66 -1.45 -6.96
C ASP A 82 36.37 -2.92 -6.54
N MET A 83 35.24 -3.20 -5.87
CA MET A 83 34.88 -4.54 -5.44
C MET A 83 34.28 -5.34 -6.59
N ASP A 84 34.50 -6.66 -6.61
CA ASP A 84 33.66 -7.54 -7.41
C ASP A 84 32.28 -7.74 -6.73
N GLU A 85 31.29 -8.16 -7.53
CA GLU A 85 29.90 -8.26 -7.07
C GLU A 85 29.74 -9.19 -5.87
N SER A 86 30.43 -10.34 -5.87
CA SER A 86 30.32 -11.34 -4.81
C SER A 86 30.98 -10.83 -3.52
N MET A 87 32.15 -10.21 -3.63
CA MET A 87 32.85 -9.62 -2.50
C MET A 87 32.01 -8.49 -1.90
N PHE A 88 31.40 -7.64 -2.74
CA PHE A 88 30.54 -6.56 -2.31
C PHE A 88 29.33 -7.08 -1.51
N VAL A 89 28.59 -8.04 -2.07
CA VAL A 89 27.40 -8.62 -1.42
C VAL A 89 27.75 -9.20 -0.06
N ASN A 90 28.82 -9.99 0.02
CA ASN A 90 29.24 -10.59 1.27
C ASN A 90 29.66 -9.54 2.30
N THR A 91 30.46 -8.55 1.89
CA THR A 91 30.94 -7.48 2.78
C THR A 91 29.78 -6.69 3.36
N VAL A 92 28.82 -6.27 2.54
CA VAL A 92 27.67 -5.51 3.02
C VAL A 92 26.86 -6.31 4.04
N HIS A 93 26.64 -7.60 3.79
CA HIS A 93 25.85 -8.43 4.70
C HIS A 93 26.59 -8.75 6.00
N ASP A 94 27.92 -8.95 5.96
CA ASP A 94 28.75 -9.11 7.17
C ASP A 94 28.76 -7.85 8.02
N GLU A 95 28.81 -6.66 7.39
CA GLU A 95 28.69 -5.38 8.10
C GLU A 95 27.29 -5.19 8.72
N ILE A 96 26.22 -5.61 8.04
CA ILE A 96 24.86 -5.57 8.59
C ILE A 96 24.74 -6.49 9.81
N ASP A 97 25.25 -7.71 9.72
CA ASP A 97 25.22 -8.64 10.85
C ASP A 97 26.05 -8.10 12.04
N ALA A 98 27.25 -7.55 11.78
CA ALA A 98 28.07 -6.91 12.81
C ALA A 98 27.36 -5.73 13.47
N LEU A 99 26.62 -4.92 12.69
CA LEU A 99 25.85 -3.82 13.26
C LEU A 99 24.73 -4.32 14.16
N VAL A 100 24.03 -5.37 13.75
CA VAL A 100 22.99 -6.01 14.55
C VAL A 100 23.56 -6.49 15.89
N GLU A 101 24.70 -7.17 15.86
CA GLU A 101 25.38 -7.60 17.09
C GLU A 101 25.83 -6.43 17.96
N PHE A 102 26.32 -5.35 17.35
CA PHE A 102 26.79 -4.17 18.06
C PHE A 102 25.66 -3.42 18.76
N THR A 103 24.47 -3.36 18.13
CA THR A 103 23.30 -2.70 18.72
C THR A 103 22.76 -3.39 19.97
N MET A 104 23.11 -4.65 20.17
CA MET A 104 22.77 -5.39 21.41
C MET A 104 23.65 -5.01 22.61
N LYS A 105 24.70 -4.18 22.43
CA LYS A 105 25.72 -3.88 23.46
C LYS A 105 25.54 -2.54 24.16
N ASP A 106 24.49 -1.79 23.92
CA ASP A 106 24.18 -0.51 24.60
C ASP A 106 25.26 0.60 24.49
N GLU A 107 26.09 0.53 23.43
CA GLU A 107 27.15 1.51 23.16
C GLU A 107 26.75 2.47 22.02
N PRO A 108 27.27 3.71 22.00
CA PRO A 108 27.05 4.62 20.88
C PRO A 108 27.55 4.04 19.57
N ILE A 109 26.70 3.98 18.54
CA ILE A 109 27.05 3.38 17.24
C ILE A 109 27.60 4.46 16.31
N ASP A 110 28.84 4.29 15.89
CA ASP A 110 29.40 5.00 14.74
C ASP A 110 29.26 4.12 13.48
N LEU A 111 28.27 4.48 12.67
CA LEU A 111 27.87 3.72 11.49
C LEU A 111 28.95 3.70 10.40
N GLU A 112 29.75 4.77 10.28
CA GLU A 112 30.84 4.84 9.31
C GLU A 112 31.99 3.88 9.70
N THR A 113 32.11 3.59 11.00
CA THR A 113 33.12 2.66 11.50
C THR A 113 32.66 1.21 11.46
N VAL A 114 31.38 0.95 11.80
CA VAL A 114 30.83 -0.42 11.90
C VAL A 114 30.40 -0.98 10.56
N ALA A 115 29.85 -0.14 9.67
CA ALA A 115 29.31 -0.55 8.38
C ALA A 115 29.68 0.45 7.26
N PRO A 116 30.97 0.64 6.97
CA PRO A 116 31.42 1.65 6.00
C PRO A 116 30.95 1.34 4.57
N THR A 117 30.97 0.09 4.14
CA THR A 117 30.54 -0.33 2.79
C THR A 117 29.04 -0.16 2.62
N ALA A 118 28.24 -0.65 3.59
CA ALA A 118 26.79 -0.51 3.58
C ALA A 118 26.38 0.97 3.64
N SER A 119 27.04 1.80 4.42
CA SER A 119 26.82 3.24 4.50
C SER A 119 27.11 3.95 3.18
N THR A 120 28.27 3.67 2.58
CA THR A 120 28.66 4.25 1.28
C THR A 120 27.72 3.81 0.17
N PHE A 121 27.36 2.54 0.13
CA PHE A 121 26.39 2.00 -0.83
C PHE A 121 25.02 2.67 -0.68
N SER A 122 24.47 2.73 0.52
CA SER A 122 23.17 3.36 0.78
C SER A 122 23.15 4.83 0.33
N THR A 123 24.24 5.57 0.60
CA THR A 123 24.37 6.97 0.18
C THR A 123 24.46 7.10 -1.34
N SER A 124 25.22 6.23 -1.99
CA SER A 124 25.39 6.22 -3.46
C SER A 124 24.10 5.80 -4.15
N ALA A 125 23.43 4.80 -3.63
CA ALA A 125 22.14 4.34 -4.08
C ALA A 125 21.06 5.44 -3.98
N PHE A 126 21.00 6.14 -2.85
CA PHE A 126 20.08 7.27 -2.67
C PHE A 126 20.37 8.42 -3.66
N LYS A 127 21.63 8.77 -3.85
CA LYS A 127 22.02 9.77 -4.86
C LYS A 127 21.65 9.32 -6.28
N GLY A 128 21.90 8.06 -6.61
CA GLY A 128 21.53 7.46 -7.88
C GLY A 128 20.04 7.50 -8.15
N PHE A 129 19.22 7.18 -7.15
CA PHE A 129 17.77 7.26 -7.24
C PHE A 129 17.26 8.65 -7.66
N TYR A 130 17.85 9.72 -7.13
CA TYR A 130 17.50 11.08 -7.52
C TYR A 130 18.12 11.50 -8.87
N ALA A 131 19.26 10.92 -9.25
CA ALA A 131 19.90 11.21 -10.53
C ALA A 131 19.13 10.62 -11.74
N VAL A 132 18.38 9.53 -11.55
CA VAL A 132 17.47 8.92 -12.55
C VAL A 132 16.08 9.58 -12.51
N SER A 133 16.01 10.87 -12.26
CA SER A 133 14.73 11.59 -12.35
C SER A 133 14.32 11.72 -13.82
N PRO A 134 13.03 11.47 -14.14
CA PRO A 134 12.52 11.72 -15.47
C PRO A 134 12.77 13.18 -15.88
N ASP A 135 13.02 13.42 -17.16
CA ASP A 135 13.11 14.77 -17.68
C ASP A 135 11.80 15.53 -17.36
N ASN A 136 11.90 16.56 -16.53
CA ASN A 136 10.76 17.36 -16.10
C ASN A 136 10.05 18.03 -17.28
N ALA A 137 10.78 18.40 -18.34
CA ALA A 137 10.22 18.99 -19.54
C ALA A 137 9.37 17.96 -20.32
N LEU A 138 9.82 16.70 -20.38
CA LEU A 138 9.05 15.60 -20.95
C LEU A 138 7.79 15.29 -20.15
N LEU A 139 7.87 15.29 -18.82
CA LEU A 139 6.70 15.08 -17.95
C LEU A 139 5.67 16.19 -18.12
N GLN A 140 6.11 17.44 -18.15
CA GLN A 140 5.21 18.57 -18.39
C GLN A 140 4.56 18.47 -19.77
N LYS A 141 5.34 18.19 -20.82
CA LYS A 141 4.82 18.03 -22.19
C LYS A 141 3.80 16.88 -22.29
N ALA A 142 4.10 15.73 -21.65
CA ALA A 142 3.17 14.60 -21.59
C ALA A 142 1.85 14.97 -20.89
N THR A 143 1.93 15.73 -19.80
CA THR A 143 0.76 16.21 -19.05
C THR A 143 -0.11 17.15 -19.89
N GLU A 144 0.49 18.11 -20.59
CA GLU A 144 -0.20 19.05 -21.49
C GLU A 144 -0.91 18.32 -22.61
N LEU A 145 -0.21 17.42 -23.31
CA LEU A 145 -0.75 16.62 -24.40
C LEU A 145 -1.85 15.65 -23.94
N SER A 146 -1.73 15.09 -22.75
CA SER A 146 -2.75 14.22 -22.17
C SER A 146 -4.02 14.99 -21.84
N ALA A 147 -3.90 16.21 -21.32
CA ALA A 147 -5.04 17.08 -21.06
C ALA A 147 -5.77 17.50 -22.36
N GLU A 148 -5.01 17.74 -23.44
CA GLU A 148 -5.54 18.07 -24.76
C GLU A 148 -6.27 16.87 -25.39
N TYR A 149 -5.67 15.68 -25.28
CA TYR A 149 -6.26 14.43 -25.74
C TYR A 149 -7.57 14.11 -25.00
N MET A 150 -7.60 14.29 -23.67
CA MET A 150 -8.82 14.09 -22.89
C MET A 150 -9.93 15.06 -23.28
N ARG A 151 -9.62 16.34 -23.54
CA ARG A 151 -10.62 17.29 -24.04
C ARG A 151 -11.20 16.86 -25.39
N ALA A 152 -10.34 16.43 -26.31
CA ALA A 152 -10.77 15.92 -27.60
C ALA A 152 -11.68 14.67 -27.46
N LEU A 153 -11.35 13.74 -26.56
CA LEU A 153 -12.19 12.58 -26.27
C LEU A 153 -13.57 12.98 -25.73
N MET A 154 -13.65 13.96 -24.83
CA MET A 154 -14.91 14.46 -24.29
C MET A 154 -15.78 15.14 -25.35
N GLU A 155 -15.18 15.82 -26.32
CA GLU A 155 -15.89 16.43 -27.46
C GLU A 155 -16.39 15.38 -28.47
N VAL A 156 -15.60 14.36 -28.76
CA VAL A 156 -15.93 13.31 -29.73
C VAL A 156 -16.96 12.29 -29.19
N PHE A 157 -16.92 12.03 -27.88
CA PHE A 157 -17.77 11.05 -27.20
C PHE A 157 -18.57 11.68 -26.05
N PRO A 158 -19.49 12.63 -26.32
CA PRO A 158 -20.20 13.37 -25.28
C PRO A 158 -21.11 12.49 -24.39
N GLU A 159 -21.52 11.32 -24.89
CA GLU A 159 -22.33 10.36 -24.15
C GLU A 159 -21.50 9.46 -23.18
N ARG A 160 -20.17 9.47 -23.32
CA ARG A 160 -19.30 8.63 -22.51
C ARG A 160 -19.04 9.29 -21.15
N ASN A 161 -19.16 8.51 -20.08
CA ASN A 161 -18.74 8.93 -18.75
C ASN A 161 -17.22 8.81 -18.61
N PHE A 162 -16.57 9.93 -18.28
CA PHE A 162 -15.14 9.99 -17.97
C PHE A 162 -14.97 10.14 -16.47
N TYR A 163 -14.36 9.15 -15.84
CA TYR A 163 -14.16 9.11 -14.40
C TYR A 163 -12.77 9.67 -14.04
N PRO A 164 -12.67 10.57 -13.04
CA PRO A 164 -11.39 11.13 -12.63
C PRO A 164 -10.60 10.14 -11.79
N ASN A 165 -9.31 9.97 -12.06
CA ASN A 165 -8.40 9.27 -11.17
C ASN A 165 -8.08 10.12 -9.93
N ALA A 166 -7.80 9.46 -8.81
CA ALA A 166 -7.32 10.11 -7.60
C ALA A 166 -5.92 10.73 -7.84
N ASN A 167 -5.76 12.00 -7.46
CA ASN A 167 -4.51 12.75 -7.65
C ASN A 167 -4.24 13.72 -6.48
N SER A 168 -4.68 13.39 -5.28
CA SER A 168 -4.60 14.21 -4.05
C SER A 168 -5.44 15.51 -4.11
N THR A 169 -6.35 15.65 -5.05
CA THR A 169 -7.37 16.70 -5.05
C THR A 169 -8.73 16.12 -4.73
N LEU A 170 -9.65 16.97 -4.23
CA LEU A 170 -11.01 16.53 -3.95
C LEU A 170 -11.70 16.07 -5.24
N ARG A 171 -12.13 14.82 -5.25
CA ARG A 171 -12.85 14.17 -6.35
C ARG A 171 -14.09 13.51 -5.80
N VAL A 172 -15.16 13.50 -6.60
CA VAL A 172 -16.40 12.83 -6.26
C VAL A 172 -16.67 11.74 -7.29
N THR A 173 -16.86 10.52 -6.84
CA THR A 173 -17.45 9.44 -7.63
C THR A 173 -18.80 9.08 -7.05
N TYR A 174 -19.74 8.68 -7.87
CA TYR A 174 -21.08 8.33 -7.44
C TYR A 174 -21.56 7.04 -8.09
N GLY A 175 -22.47 6.36 -7.42
CA GLY A 175 -23.01 5.09 -7.85
C GLY A 175 -24.18 4.66 -6.97
N ARG A 176 -24.49 3.38 -7.00
CA ARG A 176 -25.55 2.77 -6.19
C ARG A 176 -25.00 1.59 -5.44
N LEU A 177 -25.50 1.36 -4.24
CA LEU A 177 -25.30 0.09 -3.53
C LEU A 177 -26.07 -0.99 -4.32
N GLU A 178 -25.34 -1.84 -5.00
CA GLU A 178 -25.92 -2.89 -5.81
C GLU A 178 -24.96 -4.08 -5.95
N GLY A 179 -25.53 -5.26 -5.97
CA GLY A 179 -24.81 -6.50 -6.28
C GLY A 179 -24.36 -6.59 -7.72
N VAL A 180 -23.76 -7.69 -8.10
CA VAL A 180 -23.32 -7.95 -9.47
C VAL A 180 -23.38 -9.44 -9.79
N ASN A 181 -23.65 -9.76 -11.04
CA ASN A 181 -23.53 -11.10 -11.59
C ASN A 181 -22.33 -11.15 -12.53
N PRO A 182 -21.13 -11.45 -12.03
CA PRO A 182 -19.89 -11.32 -12.83
C PRO A 182 -19.79 -12.37 -13.92
N ARG A 183 -20.51 -13.48 -13.81
CA ARG A 183 -20.58 -14.56 -14.80
C ARG A 183 -21.82 -15.42 -14.56
N ASP A 184 -22.11 -16.33 -15.50
CA ASP A 184 -23.22 -17.26 -15.40
C ASP A 184 -23.19 -18.04 -14.06
N ALA A 185 -24.37 -18.16 -13.44
CA ALA A 185 -24.61 -18.84 -12.15
C ALA A 185 -23.82 -18.27 -10.93
N VAL A 186 -23.18 -17.10 -11.05
CA VAL A 186 -22.51 -16.42 -9.92
C VAL A 186 -23.17 -15.08 -9.65
N SER A 187 -23.63 -14.89 -8.41
CA SER A 187 -24.25 -13.65 -7.94
C SER A 187 -23.63 -13.18 -6.64
N TYR A 188 -23.15 -11.94 -6.61
CA TYR A 188 -22.69 -11.27 -5.40
C TYR A 188 -23.77 -10.34 -4.87
N GLY A 189 -24.17 -10.55 -3.60
CA GLY A 189 -25.07 -9.65 -2.90
C GLY A 189 -24.39 -8.31 -2.59
N THR A 190 -25.20 -7.32 -2.24
CA THR A 190 -24.69 -5.97 -1.92
C THR A 190 -23.86 -5.92 -0.65
N THR A 191 -24.20 -6.75 0.35
CA THR A 191 -23.63 -6.68 1.70
C THR A 191 -23.06 -8.03 2.11
N THR A 192 -21.87 -8.00 2.71
CA THR A 192 -21.26 -9.15 3.40
C THR A 192 -21.44 -9.00 4.91
N TYR A 193 -21.50 -10.12 5.61
CA TYR A 193 -21.70 -10.17 7.05
C TYR A 193 -20.55 -10.89 7.74
N LEU A 194 -20.40 -10.66 9.06
CA LEU A 194 -19.37 -11.31 9.87
C LEU A 194 -19.46 -12.85 9.80
N ASP A 195 -20.64 -13.41 9.58
CA ASP A 195 -20.84 -14.85 9.32
C ASP A 195 -19.94 -15.37 8.20
N GLY A 196 -19.78 -14.61 7.11
CA GLY A 196 -18.94 -14.99 5.98
C GLY A 196 -17.43 -14.94 6.31
N ALA A 197 -17.01 -14.02 7.16
CA ALA A 197 -15.64 -13.97 7.66
C ALA A 197 -15.37 -15.16 8.60
N MET A 198 -16.30 -15.42 9.55
CA MET A 198 -16.19 -16.54 10.47
C MET A 198 -16.21 -17.92 9.78
N ALA A 199 -16.92 -18.06 8.66
CA ALA A 199 -16.90 -19.28 7.86
C ALA A 199 -15.52 -19.61 7.25
N LYS A 200 -14.61 -18.61 7.16
CA LYS A 200 -13.23 -18.77 6.71
C LYS A 200 -12.23 -18.93 7.85
N TYR A 201 -12.68 -18.73 9.10
CA TYR A 201 -11.81 -18.78 10.26
C TYR A 201 -11.03 -20.09 10.35
N LYS A 202 -9.72 -19.97 10.55
CA LYS A 202 -8.81 -21.10 10.68
C LYS A 202 -7.71 -20.74 11.70
N PRO A 203 -7.73 -21.37 12.88
CA PRO A 203 -6.79 -21.05 13.95
C PRO A 203 -5.33 -21.18 13.51
N GLY A 204 -4.53 -20.16 13.78
CA GLY A 204 -3.10 -20.11 13.46
C GLY A 204 -2.75 -19.94 11.98
N ASP A 205 -3.75 -19.69 11.14
CA ASP A 205 -3.51 -19.38 9.72
C ASP A 205 -3.16 -17.90 9.56
N TYR A 206 -2.16 -17.60 8.72
CA TYR A 206 -1.69 -16.23 8.52
C TYR A 206 -2.78 -15.28 8.02
N GLU A 207 -3.67 -15.74 7.14
CA GLU A 207 -4.70 -14.91 6.52
C GLU A 207 -6.08 -15.02 7.21
N PHE A 208 -6.36 -16.17 7.83
CA PHE A 208 -7.72 -16.53 8.28
C PHE A 208 -7.84 -16.73 9.79
N ASP A 209 -6.78 -16.44 10.56
CA ASP A 209 -6.90 -16.41 12.02
C ASP A 209 -7.66 -15.17 12.48
N MET A 210 -8.35 -15.31 13.61
CA MET A 210 -9.15 -14.22 14.17
C MET A 210 -8.87 -14.01 15.66
N PRO A 211 -8.90 -12.77 16.14
CA PRO A 211 -8.78 -12.49 17.57
C PRO A 211 -9.87 -13.20 18.37
N SER A 212 -9.49 -13.85 19.48
CA SER A 212 -10.42 -14.57 20.36
C SER A 212 -11.60 -13.72 20.83
N ARG A 213 -11.38 -12.41 21.05
CA ARG A 213 -12.45 -11.48 21.43
C ARG A 213 -13.50 -11.32 20.32
N LEU A 214 -13.11 -11.32 19.06
CA LEU A 214 -14.07 -11.25 17.95
C LEU A 214 -14.90 -12.52 17.83
N ILE A 215 -14.27 -13.68 18.05
CA ILE A 215 -14.96 -14.98 18.07
C ILE A 215 -15.98 -15.01 19.21
N GLU A 216 -15.60 -14.60 20.42
CA GLU A 216 -16.50 -14.54 21.57
C GLU A 216 -17.74 -13.64 21.29
N LEU A 217 -17.53 -12.45 20.73
CA LEU A 217 -18.61 -11.53 20.36
C LEU A 217 -19.54 -12.13 19.30
N PHE A 218 -18.97 -12.86 18.33
CA PHE A 218 -19.73 -13.55 17.30
C PHE A 218 -20.58 -14.69 17.89
N ASP A 219 -20.00 -15.55 18.70
CA ASP A 219 -20.69 -16.72 19.31
C ASP A 219 -21.84 -16.28 20.22
N ASN A 220 -21.63 -15.19 20.97
CA ASN A 220 -22.64 -14.61 21.85
C ASN A 220 -23.64 -13.70 21.11
N LYS A 221 -23.41 -13.40 19.82
CA LYS A 221 -24.18 -12.42 19.03
C LYS A 221 -24.26 -11.05 19.70
N ASP A 222 -23.20 -10.67 20.43
CA ASP A 222 -23.12 -9.40 21.12
C ASP A 222 -22.69 -8.29 20.15
N TYR A 223 -23.57 -7.97 19.24
CA TYR A 223 -23.34 -6.95 18.21
C TYR A 223 -23.85 -5.56 18.60
N GLY A 224 -24.52 -5.41 19.75
CA GLY A 224 -25.16 -4.15 20.15
C GLY A 224 -26.17 -3.66 19.10
N ASP A 225 -26.25 -2.35 18.93
CA ASP A 225 -27.17 -1.70 17.97
C ASP A 225 -26.66 -1.77 16.51
N TYR A 226 -25.53 -2.46 16.25
CA TYR A 226 -24.87 -2.45 14.94
C TYR A 226 -25.32 -3.56 14.00
N ALA A 227 -26.09 -4.53 14.53
CA ALA A 227 -26.63 -5.64 13.74
C ALA A 227 -27.88 -5.24 12.95
N GLU A 228 -28.03 -5.86 11.80
CA GLU A 228 -29.23 -5.82 10.99
C GLU A 228 -29.80 -7.22 10.82
N ASN A 229 -31.06 -7.43 11.23
CA ASN A 229 -31.72 -8.76 11.22
C ASN A 229 -30.88 -9.86 11.90
N GLY A 230 -30.20 -9.53 13.00
CA GLY A 230 -29.39 -10.46 13.78
C GLY A 230 -28.02 -10.80 13.16
N LYS A 231 -27.61 -10.11 12.11
CA LYS A 231 -26.31 -10.24 11.46
C LYS A 231 -25.54 -8.92 11.49
N LEU A 232 -24.25 -9.00 11.69
CA LEU A 232 -23.39 -7.81 11.65
C LEU A 232 -22.89 -7.57 10.21
N PRO A 233 -23.29 -6.47 9.54
CA PRO A 233 -22.76 -6.13 8.23
C PRO A 233 -21.29 -5.73 8.34
N VAL A 234 -20.47 -6.14 7.37
CA VAL A 234 -19.03 -5.87 7.35
C VAL A 234 -18.65 -4.97 6.18
N CYS A 235 -19.02 -5.37 4.97
CA CYS A 235 -18.70 -4.60 3.76
C CYS A 235 -19.91 -4.50 2.85
N ASN A 236 -19.91 -3.42 2.08
CA ASN A 236 -20.88 -3.22 1.00
C ASN A 236 -20.13 -3.04 -0.33
N ILE A 237 -20.81 -3.36 -1.45
CA ILE A 237 -20.33 -3.07 -2.79
C ILE A 237 -21.25 -2.08 -3.50
N ALA A 238 -20.66 -1.27 -4.36
CA ALA A 238 -21.39 -0.26 -5.14
C ALA A 238 -20.79 -0.09 -6.53
N SER A 239 -21.56 0.56 -7.42
CA SER A 239 -21.18 0.79 -8.81
C SER A 239 -20.28 2.01 -9.03
N ASN A 240 -19.73 2.58 -7.98
CA ASN A 240 -18.77 3.68 -8.07
C ASN A 240 -17.50 3.25 -8.78
N HIS A 241 -16.98 4.10 -9.68
CA HIS A 241 -15.63 3.92 -10.21
C HIS A 241 -14.61 4.46 -9.19
N THR A 242 -13.78 3.58 -8.69
CA THR A 242 -12.68 3.91 -7.76
C THR A 242 -11.37 3.34 -8.27
N THR A 243 -10.27 4.01 -7.94
CA THR A 243 -8.91 3.65 -8.36
C THR A 243 -7.96 3.68 -7.15
N GLY A 244 -6.71 3.33 -7.33
CA GLY A 244 -5.67 3.55 -6.32
C GLY A 244 -5.66 5.01 -5.85
N GLY A 245 -5.59 5.24 -4.54
CA GLY A 245 -5.72 6.55 -3.89
C GLY A 245 -7.11 6.84 -3.31
N ASN A 246 -8.15 6.07 -3.66
CA ASN A 246 -9.48 6.19 -3.04
C ASN A 246 -9.58 5.45 -1.68
N SER A 247 -8.59 4.63 -1.31
CA SER A 247 -8.57 3.92 -0.04
C SER A 247 -8.64 4.89 1.14
N GLY A 248 -9.56 4.61 2.10
CA GLY A 248 -9.85 5.47 3.25
C GLY A 248 -10.80 6.64 2.95
N SER A 249 -11.25 6.81 1.70
CA SER A 249 -12.20 7.88 1.35
C SER A 249 -13.57 7.65 1.98
N PRO A 250 -14.23 8.71 2.49
CA PRO A 250 -15.56 8.60 3.07
C PRO A 250 -16.60 8.24 2.01
N VAL A 251 -17.51 7.34 2.36
CA VAL A 251 -18.68 7.00 1.57
C VAL A 251 -19.89 7.64 2.21
N LEU A 252 -20.54 8.52 1.45
CA LEU A 252 -21.70 9.30 1.92
C LEU A 252 -22.97 8.83 1.20
N ASN A 253 -24.08 8.82 1.92
CA ASN A 253 -25.38 8.64 1.30
C ASN A 253 -25.87 9.97 0.68
N ALA A 254 -27.07 9.95 0.08
CA ALA A 254 -27.63 11.12 -0.58
C ALA A 254 -27.93 12.32 0.36
N ARG A 255 -27.91 12.11 1.69
CA ARG A 255 -28.07 13.16 2.69
C ARG A 255 -26.75 13.71 3.21
N GLY A 256 -25.61 13.16 2.74
CA GLY A 256 -24.28 13.52 3.22
C GLY A 256 -23.85 12.80 4.51
N GLU A 257 -24.59 11.79 4.95
CA GLU A 257 -24.27 11.00 6.14
C GLU A 257 -23.21 9.94 5.80
N LEU A 258 -22.22 9.75 6.68
CA LEU A 258 -21.17 8.76 6.52
C LEU A 258 -21.72 7.34 6.72
N ILE A 259 -21.69 6.53 5.68
CA ILE A 259 -22.17 5.14 5.69
C ILE A 259 -21.06 4.10 5.57
N GLY A 260 -19.84 4.52 5.31
CA GLY A 260 -18.70 3.61 5.20
C GLY A 260 -17.43 4.30 4.78
N LEU A 261 -16.37 3.50 4.61
CA LEU A 261 -15.08 3.93 4.09
C LEU A 261 -14.71 3.02 2.91
N ASN A 262 -14.37 3.63 1.77
CA ASN A 262 -13.91 2.88 0.61
C ASN A 262 -12.51 2.31 0.88
N PHE A 263 -12.24 1.06 0.48
CA PHE A 263 -10.91 0.50 0.65
C PHE A 263 -10.44 -0.39 -0.52
N ASP A 264 -11.36 -0.98 -1.30
CA ASP A 264 -10.99 -1.93 -2.33
C ASP A 264 -12.01 -1.96 -3.48
N ARG A 265 -11.88 -2.93 -4.37
CA ARG A 265 -12.83 -3.31 -5.42
C ARG A 265 -12.90 -4.83 -5.53
N ILE A 266 -14.00 -5.33 -6.09
CA ILE A 266 -14.14 -6.77 -6.32
C ILE A 266 -13.09 -7.27 -7.31
N TRP A 267 -12.73 -8.55 -7.20
CA TRP A 267 -11.69 -9.17 -8.03
C TRP A 267 -11.92 -8.96 -9.55
N GLU A 268 -13.16 -9.13 -10.01
CA GLU A 268 -13.53 -8.96 -11.41
C GLU A 268 -13.43 -7.51 -11.89
N GLY A 269 -13.34 -6.56 -10.98
CA GLY A 269 -13.14 -5.13 -11.25
C GLY A 269 -11.68 -4.66 -11.26
N THR A 270 -10.69 -5.55 -11.10
CA THR A 270 -9.27 -5.16 -11.04
C THR A 270 -8.78 -4.43 -12.29
N MET A 271 -9.35 -4.74 -13.47
CA MET A 271 -9.01 -4.07 -14.72
C MET A 271 -9.56 -2.63 -14.83
N SER A 272 -10.34 -2.16 -13.87
CA SER A 272 -11.07 -0.88 -13.97
C SER A 272 -10.16 0.36 -14.06
N ASP A 273 -8.88 0.26 -13.70
CA ASP A 273 -7.90 1.34 -13.91
C ASP A 273 -7.60 1.57 -15.39
N VAL A 274 -7.73 0.53 -16.23
CA VAL A 274 -7.50 0.58 -17.66
C VAL A 274 -8.83 0.69 -18.41
N ASN A 275 -9.81 -0.12 -18.02
CA ASN A 275 -11.12 -0.16 -18.66
C ASN A 275 -12.22 -0.42 -17.62
N PHE A 276 -13.00 0.61 -17.31
CA PHE A 276 -14.13 0.49 -16.40
C PHE A 276 -15.36 -0.08 -17.13
N ASP A 277 -15.82 -1.26 -16.68
CA ASP A 277 -17.09 -1.86 -17.11
C ASP A 277 -18.12 -1.74 -15.98
N ALA A 278 -19.12 -0.90 -16.18
CA ALA A 278 -20.19 -0.66 -15.21
C ALA A 278 -21.02 -1.91 -14.89
N ASN A 279 -21.02 -2.92 -15.77
CA ASN A 279 -21.75 -4.17 -15.54
C ASN A 279 -21.03 -5.11 -14.57
N ILE A 280 -19.70 -4.98 -14.45
CA ILE A 280 -18.87 -5.89 -13.66
C ILE A 280 -18.21 -5.17 -12.48
N CYS A 281 -17.63 -3.98 -12.72
CA CYS A 281 -16.84 -3.29 -11.71
C CYS A 281 -17.69 -2.84 -10.51
N ARG A 282 -17.26 -3.19 -9.32
CA ARG A 282 -17.81 -2.70 -8.04
C ARG A 282 -16.68 -2.33 -7.13
N ASN A 283 -16.80 -1.18 -6.46
CA ASN A 283 -15.93 -0.86 -5.33
C ASN A 283 -16.41 -1.59 -4.08
N ILE A 284 -15.52 -1.70 -3.09
CA ILE A 284 -15.82 -2.28 -1.79
C ILE A 284 -15.60 -1.21 -0.72
N MET A 285 -16.57 -1.09 0.18
CA MET A 285 -16.49 -0.20 1.33
C MET A 285 -16.77 -0.97 2.62
N VAL A 286 -16.04 -0.67 3.68
CA VAL A 286 -16.41 -1.15 5.01
C VAL A 286 -17.66 -0.42 5.48
N ASP A 287 -18.60 -1.14 6.06
CA ASP A 287 -19.83 -0.57 6.63
C ASP A 287 -19.51 0.20 7.91
N SER A 288 -20.06 1.42 8.06
CA SER A 288 -19.82 2.24 9.26
C SER A 288 -20.27 1.54 10.55
N ARG A 289 -21.29 0.68 10.49
CA ARG A 289 -21.77 -0.11 11.64
C ARG A 289 -20.70 -1.09 12.11
N TYR A 290 -19.93 -1.69 11.19
CA TYR A 290 -18.80 -2.55 11.56
C TYR A 290 -17.67 -1.75 12.24
N VAL A 291 -17.37 -0.57 11.73
CA VAL A 291 -16.38 0.33 12.35
C VAL A 291 -16.80 0.68 13.77
N LEU A 292 -18.05 1.08 13.97
CA LEU A 292 -18.60 1.41 15.29
C LEU A 292 -18.63 0.18 16.22
N PHE A 293 -18.98 -1.00 15.72
CA PHE A 293 -18.91 -2.24 16.47
C PHE A 293 -17.48 -2.55 16.97
N ILE A 294 -16.47 -2.36 16.09
CA ILE A 294 -15.07 -2.55 16.49
C ILE A 294 -14.67 -1.57 17.58
N ILE A 295 -15.05 -0.31 17.49
CA ILE A 295 -14.76 0.70 18.51
C ILE A 295 -15.45 0.37 19.84
N ASP A 296 -16.75 0.08 19.80
CA ASP A 296 -17.57 -0.12 20.99
C ASP A 296 -17.31 -1.50 21.64
N LYS A 297 -17.58 -2.58 20.89
CA LYS A 297 -17.67 -3.94 21.45
C LYS A 297 -16.34 -4.68 21.47
N PHE A 298 -15.54 -4.50 20.43
CA PHE A 298 -14.27 -5.19 20.34
C PHE A 298 -13.16 -4.47 21.12
N ALA A 299 -13.02 -3.16 20.93
CA ALA A 299 -11.99 -2.35 21.57
C ALA A 299 -12.41 -1.76 22.93
N ASP A 300 -13.69 -1.86 23.30
CA ASP A 300 -14.27 -1.28 24.53
C ASP A 300 -13.98 0.23 24.69
N GLN A 301 -14.12 0.98 23.57
CA GLN A 301 -13.85 2.40 23.51
C GLN A 301 -15.12 3.21 23.20
N ARG A 302 -16.20 2.92 23.90
CA ARG A 302 -17.52 3.56 23.72
C ARG A 302 -17.47 5.10 23.77
N TRP A 303 -16.59 5.64 24.59
CA TRP A 303 -16.43 7.09 24.74
C TRP A 303 -16.12 7.83 23.43
N LEU A 304 -15.43 7.17 22.46
CA LEU A 304 -15.20 7.75 21.14
C LEU A 304 -16.50 7.92 20.34
N ILE A 305 -17.45 6.99 20.53
CA ILE A 305 -18.77 7.05 19.87
C ILE A 305 -19.65 8.10 20.50
N ASP A 306 -19.52 8.33 21.82
CA ASP A 306 -20.29 9.34 22.54
C ASP A 306 -19.94 10.77 22.11
N GLU A 307 -18.78 10.96 21.41
CA GLU A 307 -18.41 12.21 20.77
C GLU A 307 -18.99 12.39 19.36
N MET A 308 -19.61 11.35 18.79
CA MET A 308 -20.17 11.33 17.44
C MET A 308 -21.66 11.60 17.41
N GLU A 309 -22.15 12.23 16.35
CA GLU A 309 -23.57 12.31 16.05
C GLU A 309 -23.99 11.11 15.22
N LEU A 310 -24.71 10.16 15.85
CA LEU A 310 -25.22 8.98 15.17
C LEU A 310 -26.63 9.23 14.63
N ILE A 311 -26.79 9.12 13.31
CA ILE A 311 -28.08 9.17 12.63
C ILE A 311 -28.65 7.75 12.56
N LYS A 312 -29.86 7.56 13.11
CA LYS A 312 -30.57 6.27 13.15
C LYS A 312 -31.62 6.13 12.06
#